data_0fe16356aa4aaf79fc07e64ceb405e90
#
_entry.id   0fe16356aa4aaf79fc07e64ceb405e90
#
_cell.length_a   1.000
_cell.length_b   1.000
_cell.length_c   1.000
_cell.angle_alpha   90.00
_cell.angle_beta   90.00
_cell.angle_gamma   90.00
#
_symmetry.space_group_name_H-M   'P 1'
#
loop_
_entity.id
_entity.type
_entity.pdbx_description
1 polymer ?
#
loop_
_entity_poly.entity_id
_entity_poly.type
_entity_poly.pdbx_seq_one_letter_code
_entity_poly.pdbx_strand_id
1 'polypeptide(L)'
;EISACLVGSEMCIRDSPILVNFKDIILYHLRRLWHFLRTWHWDGKRFYHLYNLNTKIVLIVTFLLLVLGTVGIAVFEWNASFAGMSVADKWTQAFFNATCPRTAGFTSVDLAGLGVQTLLIYLFLMWVGGGSQSTAGGIKVNAFAVVVLNLVAVLRGTERVEVFGRELSHDSIRRSNATVVMSFGVLLLFIFIISILEPGTSLLAITFECVSALSTVGSSLNLTPRLGDDSKLLVALLMFVGRVGPVSYT
;
A
#
# COMPACT_ATOMS: atom_id res chain seq x y z
N GLU A 1 22.55 16.60 18.78
CA GLU A 1 21.14 16.22 18.45
C GLU A 1 20.74 16.66 17.03
N ILE A 2 21.11 17.86 16.57
CA ILE A 2 20.83 18.36 15.22
C ILE A 2 21.56 17.54 14.15
N SER A 3 22.80 17.09 14.40
CA SER A 3 23.56 16.23 13.48
C SER A 3 22.96 14.82 13.34
N ALA A 4 22.38 14.27 14.41
CA ALA A 4 21.71 12.98 14.36
C ALA A 4 20.39 13.05 13.54
N CYS A 5 19.69 14.19 13.60
CA CYS A 5 18.48 14.44 12.79
C CYS A 5 18.82 14.61 11.30
N LEU A 6 19.95 15.31 10.99
CA LEU A 6 20.45 15.44 9.62
C LEU A 6 20.95 14.11 9.04
N VAL A 7 21.66 13.31 9.83
CA VAL A 7 22.09 11.96 9.41
C VAL A 7 20.88 11.04 9.20
N GLY A 8 19.83 11.15 10.02
CA GLY A 8 18.57 10.45 9.80
C GLY A 8 17.86 10.89 8.53
N SER A 9 17.86 12.19 8.22
CA SER A 9 17.27 12.71 6.97
C SER A 9 18.12 12.37 5.75
N GLU A 10 19.44 12.37 5.84
CA GLU A 10 20.34 11.94 4.77
C GLU A 10 20.25 10.43 4.52
N MET A 11 20.11 9.60 5.55
CA MET A 11 19.80 8.18 5.38
C MET A 11 18.43 7.98 4.73
N CYS A 12 17.40 8.75 5.11
CA CYS A 12 16.10 8.75 4.46
C CYS A 12 16.19 9.19 2.99
N ILE A 13 16.96 10.22 2.65
CA ILE A 13 17.16 10.70 1.28
C ILE A 13 18.02 9.71 0.47
N ARG A 14 18.97 9.02 1.11
CA ARG A 14 19.85 8.05 0.47
C ARG A 14 19.22 6.66 0.31
N ASP A 15 18.32 6.29 1.21
CA ASP A 15 17.43 5.11 1.09
C ASP A 15 16.16 5.42 0.28
N SER A 16 15.99 6.65 -0.08
CA SER A 16 14.98 7.15 -0.98
C SER A 16 15.31 6.73 -2.42
N PRO A 17 14.45 6.41 -3.07
CA PRO A 17 13.47 5.38 -3.28
C PRO A 17 13.49 4.94 -4.75
N ILE A 18 12.50 4.23 -5.09
CA ILE A 18 12.15 3.78 -6.44
C ILE A 18 12.57 4.77 -7.56
N LEU A 19 12.44 6.09 -7.38
CA LEU A 19 12.75 7.10 -8.41
C LEU A 19 14.25 7.30 -8.65
N VAL A 20 15.08 7.35 -7.61
CA VAL A 20 16.53 7.48 -7.75
C VAL A 20 17.11 6.16 -8.26
N ASN A 21 16.66 5.03 -7.69
CA ASN A 21 17.02 3.72 -8.18
C ASN A 21 16.50 3.45 -9.60
N PHE A 22 15.31 3.96 -9.94
CA PHE A 22 14.74 3.82 -11.28
C PHE A 22 15.53 4.62 -12.32
N LYS A 23 15.97 5.82 -11.97
CA LYS A 23 16.89 6.61 -12.80
C LYS A 23 18.20 5.86 -13.02
N ASP A 24 18.80 5.32 -11.96
CA ASP A 24 20.06 4.59 -12.04
C ASP A 24 19.92 3.28 -12.81
N ILE A 25 18.79 2.60 -12.66
CA ILE A 25 18.43 1.39 -13.42
C ILE A 25 18.25 1.73 -14.91
N ILE A 26 17.50 2.77 -15.24
CA ILE A 26 17.31 3.22 -16.64
C ILE A 26 18.63 3.63 -17.25
N LEU A 27 19.42 4.47 -16.56
CA LEU A 27 20.72 4.89 -17.03
C LEU A 27 21.69 3.72 -17.23
N TYR A 28 21.64 2.72 -16.35
CA TYR A 28 22.43 1.50 -16.47
C TYR A 28 22.00 0.69 -17.70
N HIS A 29 20.69 0.44 -17.87
CA HIS A 29 20.18 -0.29 -19.04
C HIS A 29 20.41 0.46 -20.34
N LEU A 30 20.28 1.79 -20.35
CA LEU A 30 20.59 2.63 -21.50
C LEU A 30 22.09 2.60 -21.85
N ARG A 31 22.96 2.72 -20.85
CA ARG A 31 24.42 2.58 -21.05
C ARG A 31 24.81 1.19 -21.53
N ARG A 32 24.17 0.15 -20.98
CA ARG A 32 24.39 -1.23 -21.40
C ARG A 32 23.89 -1.48 -22.81
N LEU A 33 22.70 -0.97 -23.16
CA LEU A 33 22.17 -1.04 -24.52
C LEU A 33 23.07 -0.30 -25.50
N TRP A 34 23.53 0.88 -25.12
CA TRP A 34 24.44 1.70 -25.94
C TRP A 34 25.81 1.03 -26.12
N HIS A 35 26.34 0.41 -25.08
CA HIS A 35 27.56 -0.37 -25.13
C HIS A 35 27.41 -1.62 -26.02
N PHE A 36 26.27 -2.32 -25.89
CA PHE A 36 25.93 -3.46 -26.73
C PHE A 36 25.83 -3.06 -28.20
N LEU A 37 25.14 -1.96 -28.51
CA LEU A 37 25.03 -1.45 -29.88
C LEU A 37 26.37 -1.02 -30.49
N ARG A 38 27.32 -0.61 -29.63
CA ARG A 38 28.66 -0.16 -30.10
C ARG A 38 29.68 -1.29 -30.19
N THR A 39 29.61 -2.30 -29.32
CA THR A 39 30.66 -3.33 -29.20
C THR A 39 30.20 -4.73 -29.60
N TRP A 40 28.89 -4.92 -29.82
CA TRP A 40 28.27 -6.24 -30.10
C TRP A 40 28.66 -7.33 -29.10
N HIS A 41 29.22 -6.98 -27.93
CA HIS A 41 29.64 -7.90 -26.87
C HIS A 41 28.73 -7.73 -25.63
N TRP A 42 28.22 -8.86 -25.12
CA TRP A 42 27.37 -8.88 -23.94
C TRP A 42 28.24 -9.08 -22.70
N ASP A 43 28.57 -7.99 -21.99
CA ASP A 43 29.25 -8.06 -20.71
C ASP A 43 28.36 -8.66 -19.63
N GLY A 44 28.62 -9.91 -19.27
CA GLY A 44 27.85 -10.68 -18.28
C GLY A 44 28.11 -10.31 -16.81
N LYS A 45 28.68 -9.13 -16.52
CA LYS A 45 28.89 -8.70 -15.14
C LYS A 45 27.58 -8.49 -14.41
N ARG A 46 27.27 -9.41 -13.49
CA ARG A 46 26.10 -9.32 -12.60
C ARG A 46 26.35 -8.25 -11.55
N PHE A 47 25.73 -7.10 -11.68
CA PHE A 47 25.75 -6.07 -10.64
C PHE A 47 24.69 -6.37 -9.58
N TYR A 48 25.08 -7.08 -8.52
CA TYR A 48 24.22 -7.37 -7.36
C TYR A 48 23.91 -6.15 -6.48
N HIS A 49 24.53 -4.99 -6.74
CA HIS A 49 24.47 -3.80 -5.87
C HIS A 49 23.51 -2.69 -6.32
N LEU A 50 22.85 -2.85 -7.47
CA LEU A 50 21.95 -1.79 -8.01
C LEU A 50 20.59 -1.67 -7.31
N TYR A 51 20.17 -2.72 -6.63
CA TYR A 51 18.86 -2.72 -5.96
C TYR A 51 19.04 -2.71 -4.45
N ASN A 52 18.64 -1.61 -3.80
CA ASN A 52 18.51 -1.59 -2.34
C ASN A 52 17.52 -2.67 -1.90
N LEU A 53 17.78 -3.31 -0.76
CA LEU A 53 16.92 -4.34 -0.18
C LEU A 53 15.46 -3.86 -0.09
N ASN A 54 15.29 -2.62 0.36
CA ASN A 54 14.01 -1.95 0.48
C ASN A 54 13.24 -1.90 -0.85
N THR A 55 13.90 -1.50 -1.94
CA THR A 55 13.29 -1.44 -3.28
C THR A 55 12.84 -2.81 -3.76
N LYS A 56 13.63 -3.86 -3.52
CA LYS A 56 13.26 -5.24 -3.89
C LYS A 56 12.01 -5.69 -3.15
N ILE A 57 11.96 -5.47 -1.84
CA ILE A 57 10.81 -5.83 -1.00
C ILE A 57 9.56 -5.11 -1.49
N VAL A 58 9.64 -3.78 -1.68
CA VAL A 58 8.50 -2.96 -2.14
C VAL A 58 8.00 -3.43 -3.51
N LEU A 59 8.88 -3.69 -4.48
CA LEU A 59 8.48 -4.16 -5.81
C LEU A 59 7.81 -5.52 -5.77
N ILE A 60 8.39 -6.48 -5.04
CA ILE A 60 7.85 -7.84 -4.93
C ILE A 60 6.48 -7.81 -4.25
N VAL A 61 6.36 -7.13 -3.11
CA VAL A 61 5.10 -7.06 -2.36
C VAL A 61 4.04 -6.29 -3.13
N THR A 62 4.42 -5.19 -3.81
CA THR A 62 3.49 -4.44 -4.67
C THR A 62 2.97 -5.30 -5.81
N PHE A 63 3.84 -6.01 -6.50
CA PHE A 63 3.46 -6.91 -7.59
C PHE A 63 2.54 -8.03 -7.09
N LEU A 64 2.90 -8.65 -5.96
CA LEU A 64 2.10 -9.72 -5.35
C LEU A 64 0.70 -9.22 -4.96
N LEU A 65 0.60 -8.05 -4.33
CA LEU A 65 -0.68 -7.46 -3.95
C LEU A 65 -1.53 -7.09 -5.17
N LEU A 66 -0.92 -6.60 -6.26
CA LEU A 66 -1.63 -6.31 -7.50
C LEU A 66 -2.17 -7.58 -8.14
N VAL A 67 -1.34 -8.62 -8.24
CA VAL A 67 -1.77 -9.91 -8.83
C VAL A 67 -2.86 -10.55 -8.01
N LEU A 68 -2.68 -10.66 -6.68
CA LEU A 68 -3.68 -11.24 -5.79
C LEU A 68 -4.97 -10.43 -5.78
N GLY A 69 -4.89 -9.10 -5.76
CA GLY A 69 -6.06 -8.22 -5.83
C GLY A 69 -6.81 -8.37 -7.15
N THR A 70 -6.09 -8.36 -8.29
CA THR A 70 -6.69 -8.53 -9.61
C THR A 70 -7.39 -9.88 -9.76
N VAL A 71 -6.70 -10.96 -9.38
CA VAL A 71 -7.27 -12.30 -9.45
C VAL A 71 -8.46 -12.43 -8.50
N GLY A 72 -8.35 -11.93 -7.27
CA GLY A 72 -9.45 -11.96 -6.30
C GLY A 72 -10.69 -11.23 -6.79
N ILE A 73 -10.56 -9.99 -7.29
CA ILE A 73 -11.68 -9.23 -7.84
C ILE A 73 -12.25 -9.92 -9.08
N ALA A 74 -11.40 -10.43 -9.98
CA ALA A 74 -11.85 -11.15 -11.16
C ALA A 74 -12.67 -12.39 -10.80
N VAL A 75 -12.24 -13.18 -9.82
CA VAL A 75 -12.94 -14.41 -9.42
C VAL A 75 -14.31 -14.10 -8.83
N PHE A 76 -14.43 -13.10 -7.95
CA PHE A 76 -15.70 -12.81 -7.28
C PHE A 76 -16.68 -12.03 -8.17
N GLU A 77 -16.20 -11.15 -9.05
CA GLU A 77 -17.05 -10.31 -9.88
C GLU A 77 -17.26 -10.83 -11.31
N TRP A 78 -16.68 -11.99 -11.65
CA TRP A 78 -16.72 -12.54 -13.02
C TRP A 78 -18.12 -12.68 -13.61
N ASN A 79 -19.07 -13.16 -12.79
CA ASN A 79 -20.45 -13.39 -13.17
C ASN A 79 -21.43 -12.38 -12.52
N ALA A 80 -20.91 -11.45 -11.69
CA ALA A 80 -21.71 -10.42 -11.05
C ALA A 80 -21.57 -9.08 -11.81
N SER A 81 -20.80 -8.16 -11.32
CA SER A 81 -20.68 -6.82 -11.90
C SER A 81 -20.05 -6.79 -13.30
N PHE A 82 -19.26 -7.81 -13.64
CA PHE A 82 -18.64 -7.94 -14.97
C PHE A 82 -19.44 -8.80 -15.95
N ALA A 83 -20.67 -9.21 -15.60
CA ALA A 83 -21.52 -9.95 -16.49
C ALA A 83 -21.78 -9.19 -17.79
N GLY A 84 -21.63 -9.85 -18.95
CA GLY A 84 -21.84 -9.23 -20.26
C GLY A 84 -20.63 -8.50 -20.86
N MET A 85 -19.52 -8.32 -20.11
CA MET A 85 -18.29 -7.77 -20.67
C MET A 85 -17.46 -8.83 -21.40
N SER A 86 -16.62 -8.40 -22.35
CA SER A 86 -15.65 -9.31 -22.98
C SER A 86 -14.61 -9.81 -21.97
N VAL A 87 -13.97 -10.95 -22.23
CA VAL A 87 -12.95 -11.50 -21.31
C VAL A 87 -11.79 -10.52 -21.10
N ALA A 88 -11.37 -9.81 -22.15
CA ALA A 88 -10.32 -8.81 -22.08
C ALA A 88 -10.73 -7.63 -21.19
N ASP A 89 -11.97 -7.16 -21.33
CA ASP A 89 -12.50 -6.05 -20.52
C ASP A 89 -12.63 -6.45 -19.06
N LYS A 90 -13.04 -7.67 -18.74
CA LYS A 90 -13.11 -8.20 -17.37
C LYS A 90 -11.75 -8.13 -16.67
N TRP A 91 -10.70 -8.59 -17.33
CA TRP A 91 -9.34 -8.53 -16.78
C TRP A 91 -8.84 -7.09 -16.62
N THR A 92 -9.13 -6.23 -17.59
CA THR A 92 -8.76 -4.80 -17.52
C THR A 92 -9.47 -4.11 -16.36
N GLN A 93 -10.78 -4.37 -16.19
CA GLN A 93 -11.56 -3.84 -15.08
C GLN A 93 -11.07 -4.37 -13.73
N ALA A 94 -10.79 -5.66 -13.62
CA ALA A 94 -10.27 -6.25 -12.40
C ALA A 94 -8.91 -5.65 -12.02
N PHE A 95 -8.00 -5.47 -12.98
CA PHE A 95 -6.70 -4.84 -12.77
C PHE A 95 -6.85 -3.37 -12.37
N PHE A 96 -7.72 -2.62 -13.03
CA PHE A 96 -7.99 -1.23 -12.69
C PHE A 96 -8.52 -1.10 -11.26
N ASN A 97 -9.54 -1.90 -10.90
CA ASN A 97 -10.12 -1.90 -9.56
C ASN A 97 -9.19 -2.46 -8.48
N ALA A 98 -8.16 -3.24 -8.81
CA ALA A 98 -7.11 -3.65 -7.87
C ALA A 98 -6.05 -2.56 -7.66
N THR A 99 -5.84 -1.69 -8.66
CA THR A 99 -4.83 -0.63 -8.60
C THR A 99 -5.36 0.62 -7.91
N CYS A 100 -6.60 1.01 -8.20
CA CYS A 100 -7.22 2.25 -7.71
C CYS A 100 -7.35 2.37 -6.19
N PRO A 101 -7.64 1.30 -5.41
CA PRO A 101 -7.68 1.36 -3.95
C PRO A 101 -6.36 1.81 -3.32
N ARG A 102 -5.26 1.69 -4.05
CA ARG A 102 -3.93 2.08 -3.58
C ARG A 102 -3.66 3.56 -3.78
N THR A 103 -4.58 4.39 -3.24
CA THR A 103 -4.51 5.86 -3.14
C THR A 103 -4.86 6.67 -4.40
N ALA A 104 -5.42 6.05 -5.43
CA ALA A 104 -5.93 6.77 -6.60
C ALA A 104 -7.40 7.18 -6.44
N GLY A 105 -8.20 6.36 -5.75
CA GLY A 105 -9.61 6.67 -5.41
C GLY A 105 -10.60 6.64 -6.56
N PHE A 106 -10.14 6.39 -7.78
CA PHE A 106 -11.02 6.31 -8.94
C PHE A 106 -11.74 4.96 -8.99
N THR A 107 -12.98 4.98 -9.45
CA THR A 107 -13.79 3.79 -9.63
C THR A 107 -14.35 3.76 -11.04
N SER A 108 -14.24 2.62 -11.71
CA SER A 108 -14.84 2.40 -13.02
C SER A 108 -16.20 1.68 -12.93
N VAL A 109 -16.50 1.14 -11.75
CA VAL A 109 -17.74 0.41 -11.43
C VAL A 109 -18.32 1.02 -10.16
N ASP A 110 -19.64 0.99 -10.02
CA ASP A 110 -20.29 1.41 -8.78
C ASP A 110 -19.90 0.46 -7.63
N LEU A 111 -19.16 0.99 -6.67
CA LEU A 111 -18.69 0.21 -5.51
C LEU A 111 -19.85 -0.31 -4.65
N ALA A 112 -20.98 0.39 -4.62
CA ALA A 112 -22.13 -0.04 -3.86
C ALA A 112 -22.79 -1.30 -4.43
N GLY A 113 -22.57 -1.58 -5.71
CA GLY A 113 -23.05 -2.78 -6.39
C GLY A 113 -22.11 -4.00 -6.27
N LEU A 114 -20.92 -3.84 -5.69
CA LEU A 114 -19.96 -4.93 -5.55
C LEU A 114 -20.32 -5.90 -4.41
N GLY A 115 -19.93 -7.16 -4.57
CA GLY A 115 -20.10 -8.16 -3.52
C GLY A 115 -19.29 -7.83 -2.26
N VAL A 116 -19.79 -8.30 -1.09
CA VAL A 116 -19.11 -8.09 0.20
C VAL A 116 -17.68 -8.62 0.19
N GLN A 117 -17.45 -9.76 -0.50
CA GLN A 117 -16.13 -10.37 -0.62
C GLN A 117 -15.15 -9.45 -1.35
N THR A 118 -15.61 -8.84 -2.44
CA THR A 118 -14.82 -7.86 -3.22
C THR A 118 -14.54 -6.62 -2.40
N LEU A 119 -15.52 -6.13 -1.63
CA LEU A 119 -15.33 -4.99 -0.73
C LEU A 119 -14.30 -5.27 0.36
N LEU A 120 -14.24 -6.49 0.90
CA LEU A 120 -13.20 -6.90 1.86
C LEU A 120 -11.80 -6.88 1.24
N ILE A 121 -11.66 -7.37 0.01
CA ILE A 121 -10.38 -7.27 -0.74
C ILE A 121 -10.02 -5.80 -0.96
N TYR A 122 -11.00 -4.99 -1.33
CA TYR A 122 -10.83 -3.56 -1.53
C TYR A 122 -10.34 -2.86 -0.25
N LEU A 123 -10.98 -3.14 0.89
CA LEU A 123 -10.58 -2.64 2.22
C LEU A 123 -9.13 -3.00 2.56
N PHE A 124 -8.74 -4.26 2.31
CA PHE A 124 -7.38 -4.70 2.56
C PHE A 124 -6.37 -3.99 1.65
N LEU A 125 -6.67 -3.85 0.35
CA LEU A 125 -5.82 -3.12 -0.61
C LEU A 125 -5.71 -1.64 -0.28
N MET A 126 -6.78 -1.01 0.24
CA MET A 126 -6.76 0.38 0.72
C MET A 126 -5.87 0.54 1.95
N TRP A 127 -6.00 -0.38 2.91
CA TRP A 127 -5.25 -0.33 4.17
C TRP A 127 -3.73 -0.47 3.93
N VAL A 128 -3.33 -1.34 2.98
CA VAL A 128 -1.95 -1.45 2.52
C VAL A 128 -1.71 -0.43 1.41
N GLY A 129 -1.32 0.77 1.80
CA GLY A 129 -1.11 1.92 0.90
C GLY A 129 0.07 1.78 -0.07
N GLY A 130 0.66 2.89 -0.45
CA GLY A 130 1.79 2.93 -1.38
C GLY A 130 3.15 2.65 -0.74
N GLY A 131 4.20 2.70 -1.56
CA GLY A 131 5.59 2.54 -1.13
C GLY A 131 6.06 3.66 -0.20
N SER A 132 7.18 3.42 0.48
CA SER A 132 7.86 4.46 1.27
C SER A 132 8.15 5.67 0.39
N GLN A 133 7.93 6.87 0.93
CA GLN A 133 8.10 8.17 0.25
C GLN A 133 7.13 8.45 -0.91
N SER A 134 6.09 7.63 -1.11
CA SER A 134 4.96 8.04 -1.94
C SER A 134 4.05 8.99 -1.15
N THR A 135 3.26 9.79 -1.88
CA THR A 135 2.23 10.66 -1.29
C THR A 135 1.04 9.88 -0.72
N ALA A 136 1.06 8.55 -0.82
CA ALA A 136 0.02 7.66 -0.33
C ALA A 136 -0.12 7.71 1.20
N GLY A 137 -1.35 7.71 1.70
CA GLY A 137 -1.67 7.52 3.11
C GLY A 137 -1.66 6.03 3.51
N GLY A 138 -2.18 5.74 4.69
CA GLY A 138 -2.27 4.39 5.22
C GLY A 138 -0.92 3.76 5.58
N ILE A 139 -0.93 2.43 5.78
CA ILE A 139 0.29 1.69 6.11
C ILE A 139 1.14 1.54 4.85
N LYS A 140 2.40 1.94 4.93
CA LYS A 140 3.34 1.77 3.82
C LYS A 140 3.59 0.30 3.53
N VAL A 141 3.69 -0.05 2.24
CA VAL A 141 4.01 -1.43 1.78
C VAL A 141 5.23 -2.00 2.48
N ASN A 142 6.23 -1.16 2.76
CA ASN A 142 7.43 -1.54 3.48
C ASN A 142 7.15 -1.98 4.92
N ALA A 143 6.38 -1.18 5.67
CA ALA A 143 6.02 -1.51 7.04
C ALA A 143 5.19 -2.81 7.07
N PHE A 144 4.23 -2.96 6.16
CA PHE A 144 3.46 -4.17 6.01
C PHE A 144 4.35 -5.39 5.70
N ALA A 145 5.27 -5.26 4.73
CA ALA A 145 6.20 -6.33 4.37
C ALA A 145 7.08 -6.77 5.56
N VAL A 146 7.62 -5.81 6.33
CA VAL A 146 8.44 -6.10 7.50
C VAL A 146 7.63 -6.83 8.57
N VAL A 147 6.38 -6.42 8.82
CA VAL A 147 5.48 -7.09 9.79
C VAL A 147 5.18 -8.52 9.35
N VAL A 148 4.86 -8.75 8.07
CA VAL A 148 4.61 -10.11 7.54
C VAL A 148 5.86 -10.97 7.63
N LEU A 149 7.03 -10.46 7.29
CA LEU A 149 8.30 -11.17 7.39
C LEU A 149 8.65 -11.52 8.84
N ASN A 150 8.42 -10.58 9.77
CA ASN A 150 8.60 -10.83 11.19
C ASN A 150 7.64 -11.91 11.70
N LEU A 151 6.37 -11.86 11.30
CA LEU A 151 5.40 -12.90 11.64
C LEU A 151 5.84 -14.28 11.14
N VAL A 152 6.32 -14.37 9.91
CA VAL A 152 6.82 -15.63 9.33
C VAL A 152 8.08 -16.11 10.07
N ALA A 153 8.98 -15.20 10.47
CA ALA A 153 10.17 -15.56 11.25
C ALA A 153 9.79 -16.13 12.63
N VAL A 154 8.84 -15.48 13.32
CA VAL A 154 8.33 -15.97 14.62
C VAL A 154 7.66 -17.34 14.47
N LEU A 155 6.84 -17.56 13.44
CA LEU A 155 6.19 -18.83 13.17
C LEU A 155 7.21 -19.95 12.85
N ARG A 156 8.38 -19.59 12.28
CA ARG A 156 9.49 -20.53 12.02
C ARG A 156 10.41 -20.72 13.22
N GLY A 157 10.20 -20.01 14.32
CA GLY A 157 11.05 -20.06 15.50
C GLY A 157 12.45 -19.46 15.31
N THR A 158 12.63 -18.57 14.32
CA THR A 158 13.90 -17.88 14.08
C THR A 158 13.90 -16.52 14.79
N GLU A 159 14.95 -16.27 15.59
CA GLU A 159 15.09 -14.97 16.29
C GLU A 159 15.48 -13.81 15.36
N ARG A 160 16.04 -14.12 14.19
CA ARG A 160 16.51 -13.14 13.22
C ARG A 160 15.67 -13.14 11.97
N VAL A 161 15.28 -11.95 11.53
CA VAL A 161 14.56 -11.76 10.26
C VAL A 161 15.59 -11.51 9.17
N GLU A 162 15.93 -12.54 8.42
CA GLU A 162 16.85 -12.44 7.28
C GLU A 162 16.08 -12.41 5.97
N VAL A 163 16.38 -11.41 5.13
CA VAL A 163 15.77 -11.23 3.81
C VAL A 163 16.88 -11.02 2.77
N PHE A 164 16.95 -11.89 1.78
CA PHE A 164 17.98 -11.85 0.73
C PHE A 164 19.42 -11.84 1.27
N GLY A 165 19.68 -12.55 2.39
CA GLY A 165 21.01 -12.63 3.01
C GLY A 165 21.42 -11.36 3.78
N ARG A 166 20.45 -10.51 4.14
CA ARG A 166 20.66 -9.36 5.01
C ARG A 166 19.71 -9.42 6.20
N GLU A 167 20.21 -9.11 7.37
CA GLU A 167 19.42 -9.03 8.60
C GLU A 167 18.69 -7.67 8.65
N LEU A 168 17.41 -7.70 9.00
CA LEU A 168 16.62 -6.49 9.26
C LEU A 168 16.93 -5.98 10.66
N SER A 169 17.09 -4.65 10.80
CA SER A 169 17.35 -4.06 12.11
C SER A 169 16.12 -4.20 13.02
N HIS A 170 16.35 -4.51 14.29
CA HIS A 170 15.29 -4.60 15.30
C HIS A 170 14.47 -3.31 15.42
N ASP A 171 15.10 -2.16 15.23
CA ASP A 171 14.42 -0.86 15.26
C ASP A 171 13.41 -0.71 14.12
N SER A 172 13.74 -1.19 12.91
CA SER A 172 12.81 -1.18 11.78
C SER A 172 11.60 -2.07 12.03
N ILE A 173 11.82 -3.26 12.60
CA ILE A 173 10.75 -4.20 12.95
C ILE A 173 9.83 -3.57 14.01
N ARG A 174 10.42 -3.01 15.08
CA ARG A 174 9.68 -2.36 16.17
C ARG A 174 8.83 -1.18 15.67
N ARG A 175 9.41 -0.31 14.84
CA ARG A 175 8.69 0.84 14.26
C ARG A 175 7.57 0.39 13.34
N SER A 176 7.80 -0.60 12.48
CA SER A 176 6.77 -1.13 11.58
C SER A 176 5.61 -1.75 12.35
N ASN A 177 5.87 -2.55 13.38
CA ASN A 177 4.85 -3.11 14.25
C ASN A 177 4.04 -2.00 14.96
N ALA A 178 4.71 -1.00 15.52
CA ALA A 178 4.05 0.12 16.17
C ALA A 178 3.13 0.88 15.20
N THR A 179 3.58 1.14 13.97
CA THR A 179 2.78 1.82 12.94
C THR A 179 1.51 1.02 12.60
N VAL A 180 1.62 -0.29 12.42
CA VAL A 180 0.46 -1.16 12.12
C VAL A 180 -0.54 -1.18 13.26
N VAL A 181 -0.07 -1.37 14.50
CA VAL A 181 -0.92 -1.40 15.71
C VAL A 181 -1.62 -0.05 15.93
N MET A 182 -0.89 1.06 15.81
CA MET A 182 -1.46 2.41 15.95
C MET A 182 -2.50 2.70 14.87
N SER A 183 -2.21 2.36 13.62
CA SER A 183 -3.16 2.53 12.52
C SER A 183 -4.46 1.76 12.77
N PHE A 184 -4.35 0.51 13.23
CA PHE A 184 -5.50 -0.33 13.54
C PHE A 184 -6.28 0.23 14.74
N GLY A 185 -5.59 0.68 15.79
CA GLY A 185 -6.21 1.29 16.97
C GLY A 185 -6.99 2.55 16.63
N VAL A 186 -6.40 3.44 15.83
CA VAL A 186 -7.08 4.66 15.34
C VAL A 186 -8.30 4.30 14.51
N LEU A 187 -8.18 3.34 13.59
CA LEU A 187 -9.32 2.87 12.80
C LEU A 187 -10.47 2.39 13.67
N LEU A 188 -10.21 1.48 14.61
CA LEU A 188 -11.25 0.95 15.50
C LEU A 188 -11.91 2.06 16.32
N LEU A 189 -11.15 3.01 16.84
CA LEU A 189 -11.67 4.14 17.61
C LEU A 189 -12.65 4.98 16.76
N PHE A 190 -12.27 5.36 15.54
CA PHE A 190 -13.13 6.17 14.69
C PHE A 190 -14.36 5.40 14.18
N ILE A 191 -14.22 4.12 13.82
CA ILE A 191 -15.35 3.26 13.46
C ILE A 191 -16.36 3.20 14.62
N PHE A 192 -15.87 3.02 15.85
CA PHE A 192 -16.72 2.95 17.04
C PHE A 192 -17.47 4.27 17.27
N ILE A 193 -16.78 5.42 17.22
CA ILE A 193 -17.41 6.73 17.43
C ILE A 193 -18.45 7.01 16.34
N ILE A 194 -18.12 6.81 15.06
CA ILE A 194 -19.06 7.07 13.96
C ILE A 194 -20.24 6.10 14.00
N SER A 195 -20.05 4.85 14.41
CA SER A 195 -21.12 3.89 14.57
C SER A 195 -22.14 4.30 15.66
N ILE A 196 -21.70 5.01 16.71
CA ILE A 196 -22.60 5.57 17.73
C ILE A 196 -23.38 6.78 17.18
N LEU A 197 -22.75 7.62 16.38
CA LEU A 197 -23.38 8.82 15.81
C LEU A 197 -24.39 8.48 14.71
N GLU A 198 -24.14 7.39 13.97
CA GLU A 198 -24.94 6.96 12.80
C GLU A 198 -25.55 5.55 12.99
N PRO A 199 -26.47 5.36 13.93
CA PRO A 199 -26.98 4.02 14.28
C PRO A 199 -27.78 3.34 13.16
N GLY A 200 -28.17 4.09 12.12
CA GLY A 200 -28.94 3.56 10.97
C GLY A 200 -28.10 3.08 9.80
N THR A 201 -26.76 3.22 9.85
CA THR A 201 -25.86 2.86 8.75
C THR A 201 -25.23 1.49 8.92
N SER A 202 -24.94 0.80 7.81
CA SER A 202 -24.28 -0.48 7.87
C SER A 202 -22.83 -0.32 8.36
N LEU A 203 -22.40 -1.20 9.28
CA LEU A 203 -21.04 -1.18 9.82
C LEU A 203 -19.98 -1.31 8.71
N LEU A 204 -20.28 -2.07 7.65
CA LEU A 204 -19.39 -2.24 6.50
C LEU A 204 -19.18 -0.91 5.77
N ALA A 205 -20.23 -0.11 5.56
CA ALA A 205 -20.11 1.19 4.92
C ALA A 205 -19.31 2.17 5.78
N ILE A 206 -19.54 2.20 7.10
CA ILE A 206 -18.74 3.02 8.04
C ILE A 206 -17.27 2.61 8.01
N THR A 207 -17.01 1.31 8.06
CA THR A 207 -15.63 0.78 8.01
C THR A 207 -14.94 1.16 6.70
N PHE A 208 -15.66 1.07 5.57
CA PHE A 208 -15.14 1.44 4.26
C PHE A 208 -14.75 2.92 4.20
N GLU A 209 -15.62 3.82 4.68
CA GLU A 209 -15.32 5.26 4.74
C GLU A 209 -14.14 5.57 5.66
N CYS A 210 -14.08 4.95 6.84
CA CYS A 210 -12.97 5.14 7.78
C CYS A 210 -11.63 4.66 7.20
N VAL A 211 -11.60 3.48 6.57
CA VAL A 211 -10.37 2.96 5.93
C VAL A 211 -9.97 3.84 4.75
N SER A 212 -10.93 4.27 3.93
CA SER A 212 -10.70 5.18 2.81
C SER A 212 -10.16 6.54 3.28
N ALA A 213 -10.69 7.08 4.38
CA ALA A 213 -10.25 8.32 5.00
C ALA A 213 -8.83 8.21 5.55
N LEU A 214 -8.55 7.20 6.39
CA LEU A 214 -7.23 6.98 7.00
C LEU A 214 -6.16 6.73 5.93
N SER A 215 -6.49 5.95 4.91
CA SER A 215 -5.57 5.63 3.81
C SER A 215 -5.50 6.72 2.74
N THR A 216 -6.25 7.81 2.90
CA THR A 216 -6.31 8.95 1.96
C THR A 216 -6.62 8.52 0.52
N VAL A 217 -7.52 7.55 0.35
CA VAL A 217 -7.89 6.99 -0.97
C VAL A 217 -8.98 7.84 -1.62
N GLY A 218 -10.01 8.20 -0.87
CA GLY A 218 -11.12 9.02 -1.35
C GLY A 218 -12.26 8.25 -2.02
N SER A 219 -12.23 6.91 -2.01
CA SER A 219 -13.36 6.09 -2.48
C SER A 219 -14.44 6.01 -1.41
N SER A 220 -15.71 6.05 -1.81
CA SER A 220 -16.88 6.00 -0.94
C SER A 220 -17.92 5.01 -1.47
N LEU A 221 -18.69 4.42 -0.56
CA LEU A 221 -19.91 3.65 -0.87
C LEU A 221 -21.16 4.54 -0.93
N ASN A 222 -21.04 5.79 -1.37
CA ASN A 222 -22.10 6.78 -1.37
C ASN A 222 -22.66 7.11 0.05
N LEU A 223 -21.84 6.86 1.08
CA LEU A 223 -22.21 7.14 2.47
C LEU A 223 -21.93 8.60 2.85
N THR A 224 -20.81 9.18 2.40
CA THR A 224 -20.34 10.52 2.76
C THR A 224 -21.44 11.61 2.64
N PRO A 225 -22.27 11.66 1.57
CA PRO A 225 -23.33 12.66 1.48
C PRO A 225 -24.45 12.52 2.52
N ARG A 226 -24.62 11.29 3.04
CA ARG A 226 -25.70 10.93 4.00
C ARG A 226 -25.29 11.08 5.45
N LEU A 227 -23.99 11.23 5.73
CA LEU A 227 -23.47 11.42 7.08
C LEU A 227 -23.91 12.76 7.66
N GLY A 228 -24.12 12.80 8.97
CA GLY A 228 -24.30 14.02 9.73
C GLY A 228 -23.06 14.91 9.70
N ASP A 229 -23.21 16.19 10.02
CA ASP A 229 -22.08 17.13 9.97
C ASP A 229 -20.98 16.80 10.97
N ASP A 230 -21.35 16.28 12.15
CA ASP A 230 -20.38 15.81 13.16
C ASP A 230 -19.57 14.61 12.65
N SER A 231 -20.23 13.65 11.99
CA SER A 231 -19.58 12.49 11.39
C SER A 231 -18.65 12.89 10.24
N LYS A 232 -19.03 13.88 9.42
CA LYS A 232 -18.17 14.43 8.36
C LYS A 232 -16.91 15.08 8.92
N LEU A 233 -17.04 15.81 10.03
CA LEU A 233 -15.92 16.45 10.70
C LEU A 233 -14.94 15.41 11.24
N LEU A 234 -15.45 14.32 11.83
CA LEU A 234 -14.62 13.19 12.28
C LEU A 234 -13.91 12.50 11.11
N VAL A 235 -14.59 12.28 9.98
CA VAL A 235 -13.96 11.72 8.78
C VAL A 235 -12.85 12.64 8.26
N ALA A 236 -13.07 13.96 8.24
CA ALA A 236 -12.06 14.94 7.85
C ALA A 236 -10.84 14.92 8.79
N LEU A 237 -11.09 14.82 10.10
CA LEU A 237 -10.02 14.68 11.10
C LEU A 237 -9.23 13.37 10.89
N LEU A 238 -9.93 12.28 10.58
CA LEU A 238 -9.29 11.00 10.26
C LEU A 238 -8.43 11.07 9.00
N MET A 239 -8.87 11.79 7.96
CA MET A 239 -8.05 12.06 6.77
C MET A 239 -6.77 12.81 7.12
N PHE A 240 -6.87 13.82 7.99
CA PHE A 240 -5.71 14.57 8.46
C PHE A 240 -4.73 13.68 9.24
N VAL A 241 -5.23 12.86 10.17
CA VAL A 241 -4.43 11.89 10.93
C VAL A 241 -3.76 10.88 9.99
N GLY A 242 -4.49 10.38 9.00
CA GLY A 242 -3.95 9.45 8.00
C GLY A 242 -2.85 10.05 7.13
N ARG A 243 -2.87 11.37 6.95
CA ARG A 243 -1.83 12.08 6.19
C ARG A 243 -0.59 12.36 7.01
N VAL A 244 -0.76 12.80 8.27
CA VAL A 244 0.34 13.21 9.15
C VAL A 244 0.99 12.00 9.84
N GLY A 245 0.20 11.02 10.29
CA GLY A 245 0.67 9.88 11.07
C GLY A 245 1.77 9.06 10.39
N PRO A 246 1.60 8.58 9.14
CA PRO A 246 2.63 7.78 8.45
C PRO A 246 3.93 8.53 8.15
N VAL A 247 3.85 9.86 7.98
CA VAL A 247 5.02 10.71 7.67
C VAL A 247 5.88 10.94 8.93
N SER A 248 5.26 10.96 10.11
CA SER A 248 5.98 11.24 11.36
C SER A 248 6.84 10.08 11.86
N TYR A 249 6.59 8.85 11.38
CA TYR A 249 7.28 7.63 11.84
C TYR A 249 8.20 6.99 10.78
N THR A 250 8.27 7.55 9.58
CA THR A 250 9.21 7.15 8.52
C THR A 250 10.38 8.11 8.42
#